data_f41392ba80aa45c4d3a54a2176ea32cc
#
_entry.id   f41392ba80aa45c4d3a54a2176ea32cc
#
_cell.length_a   1.000
_cell.length_b   1.000
_cell.length_c   1.000
_cell.angle_alpha   90.00
_cell.angle_beta   90.00
_cell.angle_gamma   90.00
#
_symmetry.space_group_name_H-M   'P 1'
#
loop_
_entity.id
_entity.type
_entity.pdbx_description
1 polymer ?
#
loop_
_entity_poly.entity_id
_entity_poly.type
_entity_poly.pdbx_seq_one_letter_code
_entity_poly.pdbx_strand_id
1 'polypeptide(L)'
;MFIPVFGNGDVNSPEKAQLMRDEYGLDGAMIGRACIGNPWFFNQVKEFFNTGKHMKKPSVLERIHVARRHLEMSIKWKGERLGILETRRHYSNYFKGIQDFKPFRTQLVTLETVPELFDLFARLEQENESFIPAV
;
A
#
# COMPACT_ATOMS: atom_id res chain seq x y z
N MET A 1 12.28 29.39 21.73
CA MET A 1 12.71 28.02 21.38
C MET A 1 11.73 27.48 20.34
N PHE A 2 12.21 27.03 19.21
CA PHE A 2 11.40 26.44 18.15
C PHE A 2 11.28 24.92 18.36
N ILE A 3 10.04 24.42 18.41
CA ILE A 3 9.75 23.01 18.54
C ILE A 3 8.98 22.57 17.31
N PRO A 4 9.47 21.59 16.54
CA PRO A 4 8.70 21.06 15.40
C PRO A 4 7.37 20.46 15.84
N VAL A 5 6.31 20.76 15.12
CA VAL A 5 4.95 20.27 15.41
C VAL A 5 4.47 19.42 14.23
N PHE A 6 4.12 18.17 14.53
CA PHE A 6 3.60 17.21 13.55
C PHE A 6 2.10 17.02 13.76
N GLY A 7 1.34 17.15 12.68
CA GLY A 7 -0.09 16.93 12.70
C GLY A 7 -0.47 15.49 12.40
N ASN A 8 -1.54 15.03 13.00
CA ASN A 8 -2.15 13.73 12.76
C ASN A 8 -3.66 13.91 12.56
N GLY A 9 -4.30 12.99 11.89
CA GLY A 9 -5.76 13.01 11.70
C GLY A 9 -6.17 12.65 10.27
N ASP A 10 -6.17 11.36 9.95
CA ASP A 10 -6.62 10.80 8.67
C ASP A 10 -6.08 11.55 7.45
N VAL A 11 -4.76 11.67 7.37
CA VAL A 11 -4.07 12.21 6.20
C VAL A 11 -4.18 11.17 5.08
N ASN A 12 -5.26 11.24 4.32
CA ASN A 12 -5.65 10.25 3.31
C ASN A 12 -5.54 10.75 1.86
N SER A 13 -5.06 11.97 1.68
CA SER A 13 -4.80 12.55 0.36
C SER A 13 -3.60 13.50 0.42
N PRO A 14 -2.90 13.70 -0.71
CA PRO A 14 -1.84 14.71 -0.79
C PRO A 14 -2.34 16.12 -0.47
N GLU A 15 -3.57 16.45 -0.87
CA GLU A 15 -4.20 17.75 -0.59
C GLU A 15 -4.35 17.99 0.92
N LYS A 16 -4.75 16.96 1.67
CA LYS A 16 -4.90 17.07 3.11
C LYS A 16 -3.54 17.25 3.81
N ALA A 17 -2.51 16.58 3.34
CA ALA A 17 -1.15 16.79 3.83
C ALA A 17 -0.67 18.22 3.56
N GLN A 18 -0.97 18.75 2.39
CA GLN A 18 -0.66 20.14 2.02
C GLN A 18 -1.42 21.14 2.88
N LEU A 19 -2.70 20.90 3.11
CA LEU A 19 -3.55 21.73 3.99
C LEU A 19 -2.94 21.83 5.39
N MET A 20 -2.48 20.72 5.97
CA MET A 20 -1.84 20.71 7.28
C MET A 20 -0.59 21.59 7.32
N ARG A 21 0.22 21.56 6.28
CA ARG A 21 1.41 22.40 6.16
C ARG A 21 1.02 23.89 5.98
N ASP A 22 0.14 24.17 5.03
CA ASP A 22 -0.10 25.54 4.54
C ASP A 22 -1.10 26.31 5.39
N GLU A 23 -2.16 25.67 5.89
CA GLU A 23 -3.20 26.34 6.69
C GLU A 23 -2.94 26.24 8.19
N TYR A 24 -2.46 25.10 8.67
CA TYR A 24 -2.20 24.93 10.10
C TYR A 24 -0.75 25.19 10.50
N GLY A 25 0.13 25.49 9.54
CA GLY A 25 1.53 25.81 9.80
C GLY A 25 2.33 24.70 10.46
N LEU A 26 1.94 23.44 10.19
CA LEU A 26 2.62 22.27 10.77
C LEU A 26 3.93 21.95 10.02
N ASP A 27 4.93 21.52 10.77
CA ASP A 27 6.24 21.14 10.22
C ASP A 27 6.22 19.80 9.51
N GLY A 28 5.27 18.94 9.85
CA GLY A 28 5.09 17.66 9.22
C GLY A 28 3.71 17.07 9.46
N ALA A 29 3.39 16.02 8.71
CA ALA A 29 2.15 15.28 8.83
C ALA A 29 2.46 13.80 9.09
N MET A 30 1.79 13.21 10.07
CA MET A 30 1.86 11.79 10.33
C MET A 30 0.84 11.05 9.45
N ILE A 31 1.34 10.13 8.65
CA ILE A 31 0.51 9.27 7.80
C ILE A 31 0.38 7.91 8.47
N GLY A 32 -0.85 7.54 8.81
CA GLY A 32 -1.16 6.26 9.44
C GLY A 32 -1.87 5.31 8.48
N ARG A 33 -3.20 5.23 8.58
CA ARG A 33 -4.03 4.27 7.84
C ARG A 33 -3.91 4.36 6.31
N ALA A 34 -3.62 5.54 5.77
CA ALA A 34 -3.52 5.74 4.33
C ALA A 34 -2.38 4.97 3.66
N CYS A 35 -1.33 4.59 4.42
CA CYS A 35 -0.22 3.80 3.88
C CYS A 35 -0.42 2.27 4.03
N ILE A 36 -1.51 1.81 4.65
CA ILE A 36 -1.81 0.38 4.75
C ILE A 36 -2.12 -0.18 3.36
N GLY A 37 -1.27 -1.10 2.87
CA GLY A 37 -1.38 -1.64 1.51
C GLY A 37 -1.19 -0.59 0.40
N ASN A 38 -0.61 0.56 0.73
CA ASN A 38 -0.33 1.64 -0.20
C ASN A 38 0.98 2.37 0.16
N PRO A 39 2.14 1.72 0.00
CA PRO A 39 3.42 2.36 0.30
C PRO A 39 3.76 3.51 -0.65
N TRP A 40 3.11 3.60 -1.80
CA TRP A 40 3.29 4.70 -2.75
C TRP A 40 2.74 6.04 -2.24
N PHE A 41 1.91 6.03 -1.20
CA PHE A 41 1.27 7.24 -0.68
C PHE A 41 2.29 8.32 -0.28
N PHE A 42 3.41 7.93 0.31
CA PHE A 42 4.47 8.88 0.67
C PHE A 42 5.07 9.58 -0.56
N ASN A 43 5.33 8.84 -1.62
CA ASN A 43 5.82 9.43 -2.87
C ASN A 43 4.75 10.26 -3.58
N GLN A 44 3.49 9.86 -3.48
CA GLN A 44 2.35 10.63 -4.00
C GLN A 44 2.27 12.01 -3.33
N VAL A 45 2.44 12.07 -2.02
CA VAL A 45 2.47 13.33 -1.27
C VAL A 45 3.66 14.19 -1.68
N LYS A 46 4.85 13.61 -1.78
CA LYS A 46 6.06 14.32 -2.19
C LYS A 46 5.94 14.90 -3.60
N GLU A 47 5.45 14.10 -4.54
CA GLU A 47 5.25 14.55 -5.92
C GLU A 47 4.24 15.69 -6.00
N PHE A 48 3.13 15.58 -5.27
CA PHE A 48 2.13 16.62 -5.20
C PHE A 48 2.70 17.92 -4.61
N PHE A 49 3.52 17.82 -3.57
CA PHE A 49 4.18 19.00 -2.98
C PHE A 49 5.13 19.68 -3.96
N ASN A 50 5.83 18.91 -4.78
CA ASN A 50 6.81 19.41 -5.72
C ASN A 50 6.19 19.99 -7.01
N THR A 51 5.12 19.38 -7.51
CA THR A 51 4.56 19.68 -8.83
C THR A 51 3.13 20.20 -8.82
N GLY A 52 2.39 20.04 -7.73
CA GLY A 52 0.96 20.30 -7.66
C GLY A 52 0.11 19.27 -8.40
N LYS A 53 0.72 18.19 -8.89
CA LYS A 53 0.05 17.15 -9.67
C LYS A 53 0.10 15.80 -8.96
N HIS A 54 -0.93 14.98 -9.20
CA HIS A 54 -0.95 13.62 -8.69
C HIS A 54 -0.02 12.70 -9.48
N MET A 55 0.69 11.83 -8.77
CA MET A 55 1.45 10.75 -9.37
C MET A 55 0.55 9.77 -10.12
N LYS A 56 1.09 9.17 -11.19
CA LYS A 56 0.47 8.03 -11.85
C LYS A 56 0.31 6.87 -10.85
N LYS A 57 -0.87 6.24 -10.86
CA LYS A 57 -1.13 5.07 -10.03
C LYS A 57 -0.25 3.88 -10.46
N PRO A 58 0.19 3.03 -9.51
CA PRO A 58 0.96 1.85 -9.87
C PRO A 58 0.14 0.87 -10.72
N SER A 59 0.81 0.19 -11.65
CA SER A 59 0.20 -0.87 -12.44
C SER A 59 -0.19 -2.07 -11.56
N VAL A 60 -1.02 -2.97 -12.10
CA VAL A 60 -1.36 -4.21 -11.39
C VAL A 60 -0.11 -5.04 -11.09
N LEU A 61 0.80 -5.16 -12.06
CA LEU A 61 2.04 -5.91 -11.88
C LEU A 61 2.92 -5.30 -10.77
N GLU A 62 3.06 -3.98 -10.74
CA GLU A 62 3.79 -3.29 -9.66
C GLU A 62 3.17 -3.55 -8.29
N ARG A 63 1.84 -3.55 -8.20
CA ARG A 63 1.13 -3.87 -6.95
C ARG A 63 1.40 -5.30 -6.50
N ILE A 64 1.40 -6.26 -7.41
CA ILE A 64 1.71 -7.67 -7.13
C ILE A 64 3.15 -7.80 -6.61
N HIS A 65 4.12 -7.20 -7.29
CA HIS A 65 5.53 -7.26 -6.90
C HIS A 65 5.78 -6.65 -5.53
N VAL A 66 5.19 -5.49 -5.26
CA VAL A 66 5.37 -4.80 -3.97
C VAL A 66 4.66 -5.54 -2.84
N ALA A 67 3.46 -6.09 -3.08
CA ALA A 67 2.76 -6.91 -2.10
C ALA A 67 3.54 -8.19 -1.76
N ARG A 68 4.10 -8.85 -2.76
CA ARG A 68 4.98 -10.02 -2.57
C ARG A 68 6.21 -9.67 -1.74
N ARG A 69 6.89 -8.60 -2.10
CA ARG A 69 8.05 -8.11 -1.35
C ARG A 69 7.70 -7.76 0.09
N HIS A 70 6.55 -7.15 0.31
CA HIS A 70 6.05 -6.85 1.65
C HIS A 70 5.91 -8.13 2.48
N LEU A 71 5.30 -9.17 1.92
CA LEU A 71 5.19 -10.48 2.57
C LEU A 71 6.56 -11.07 2.90
N GLU A 72 7.49 -11.07 1.94
CA GLU A 72 8.86 -11.59 2.13
C GLU A 72 9.57 -10.87 3.29
N MET A 73 9.49 -9.55 3.32
CA MET A 73 10.10 -8.75 4.38
C MET A 73 9.42 -8.98 5.73
N SER A 74 8.12 -9.11 5.76
CA SER A 74 7.36 -9.38 6.97
C SER A 74 7.74 -10.73 7.57
N ILE A 75 7.87 -11.77 6.74
CA ILE A 75 8.32 -13.10 7.15
C ILE A 75 9.75 -13.05 7.69
N LYS A 76 10.63 -12.34 7.01
CA LYS A 76 12.02 -12.20 7.44
C LYS A 76 12.17 -11.58 8.81
N TRP A 77 11.34 -10.56 9.11
CA TRP A 77 11.43 -9.80 10.36
C TRP A 77 10.65 -10.41 11.52
N LYS A 78 9.52 -11.05 11.24
CA LYS A 78 8.55 -11.48 12.26
C LYS A 78 8.38 -13.00 12.34
N GLY A 79 9.02 -13.75 11.43
CA GLY A 79 8.80 -15.17 11.25
C GLY A 79 7.59 -15.48 10.37
N GLU A 80 7.47 -16.72 9.94
CA GLU A 80 6.47 -17.13 8.95
C GLU A 80 5.04 -16.87 9.42
N ARG A 81 4.69 -17.34 10.61
CA ARG A 81 3.31 -17.22 11.11
C ARG A 81 2.84 -15.78 11.22
N LEU A 82 3.58 -14.96 11.95
CA LEU A 82 3.21 -13.55 12.16
C LEU A 82 3.34 -12.75 10.86
N GLY A 83 4.38 -13.00 10.08
CA GLY A 83 4.57 -12.34 8.79
C GLY A 83 3.39 -12.55 7.85
N ILE A 84 2.90 -13.78 7.75
CA ILE A 84 1.72 -14.12 6.94
C ILE A 84 0.46 -13.43 7.49
N LEU A 85 0.19 -13.56 8.78
CA LEU A 85 -1.02 -13.04 9.40
C LEU A 85 -1.10 -11.51 9.33
N GLU A 86 -0.01 -10.82 9.63
CA GLU A 86 0.00 -9.35 9.66
C GLU A 86 -0.05 -8.73 8.25
N THR A 87 0.48 -9.41 7.24
CA THR A 87 0.42 -8.90 5.86
C THR A 87 -0.99 -8.97 5.28
N ARG A 88 -1.85 -9.87 5.76
CA ARG A 88 -3.22 -10.06 5.26
C ARG A 88 -4.04 -8.77 5.22
N ARG A 89 -3.91 -7.91 6.23
CA ARG A 89 -4.65 -6.63 6.29
C ARG A 89 -4.30 -5.66 5.17
N HIS A 90 -3.15 -5.83 4.54
CA HIS A 90 -2.68 -4.94 3.47
C HIS A 90 -3.24 -5.32 2.08
N TYR A 91 -3.63 -6.57 1.88
CA TYR A 91 -4.04 -7.07 0.56
C TYR A 91 -5.30 -6.39 0.01
N SER A 92 -6.25 -6.03 0.87
CA SER A 92 -7.46 -5.33 0.44
C SER A 92 -7.16 -4.00 -0.25
N ASN A 93 -6.13 -3.29 0.20
CA ASN A 93 -5.71 -2.02 -0.39
C ASN A 93 -4.74 -2.22 -1.55
N TYR A 94 -3.80 -3.17 -1.48
CA TYR A 94 -2.93 -3.48 -2.61
C TYR A 94 -3.71 -3.82 -3.88
N PHE A 95 -4.81 -4.56 -3.74
CA PHE A 95 -5.59 -5.07 -4.87
C PHE A 95 -6.96 -4.42 -4.99
N LYS A 96 -7.13 -3.25 -4.38
CA LYS A 96 -8.38 -2.49 -4.47
C LYS A 96 -8.68 -2.09 -5.92
N GLY A 97 -9.94 -2.28 -6.31
CA GLY A 97 -10.43 -1.84 -7.61
C GLY A 97 -9.99 -2.69 -8.79
N ILE A 98 -9.54 -3.92 -8.57
CA ILE A 98 -9.28 -4.88 -9.64
C ILE A 98 -10.52 -5.74 -9.82
N GLN A 99 -11.03 -5.82 -11.06
CA GLN A 99 -12.21 -6.63 -11.39
C GLN A 99 -11.90 -8.12 -11.23
N ASP A 100 -12.90 -8.88 -10.77
CA ASP A 100 -12.84 -10.34 -10.63
C ASP A 100 -11.69 -10.88 -9.78
N PHE A 101 -11.14 -10.05 -8.91
CA PHE A 101 -10.00 -10.41 -8.05
C PHE A 101 -10.42 -11.14 -6.76
N LYS A 102 -11.71 -11.27 -6.48
CA LYS A 102 -12.22 -11.87 -5.23
C LYS A 102 -11.67 -13.27 -4.94
N PRO A 103 -11.59 -14.21 -5.90
CA PRO A 103 -11.05 -15.55 -5.63
C PRO A 103 -9.59 -15.50 -5.16
N PHE A 104 -8.76 -14.66 -5.77
CA PHE A 104 -7.36 -14.48 -5.38
C PHE A 104 -7.23 -13.82 -4.00
N ARG A 105 -8.07 -12.83 -3.73
CA ARG A 105 -8.10 -12.17 -2.42
C ARG A 105 -8.45 -13.17 -1.31
N THR A 106 -9.41 -14.05 -1.55
CA THR A 106 -9.76 -15.12 -0.61
C THR A 106 -8.57 -16.05 -0.35
N GLN A 107 -7.86 -16.47 -1.39
CA GLN A 107 -6.67 -17.30 -1.24
C GLN A 107 -5.55 -16.58 -0.46
N LEU A 108 -5.31 -15.30 -0.74
CA LEU A 108 -4.29 -14.50 -0.04
C LEU A 108 -4.52 -14.43 1.48
N VAL A 109 -5.77 -14.43 1.93
CA VAL A 109 -6.10 -14.33 3.36
C VAL A 109 -6.36 -15.69 4.03
N THR A 110 -6.43 -16.77 3.27
CA THR A 110 -6.70 -18.13 3.80
C THR A 110 -5.51 -19.07 3.73
N LEU A 111 -4.62 -18.92 2.75
CA LEU A 111 -3.41 -19.76 2.65
C LEU A 111 -2.50 -19.47 3.85
N GLU A 112 -1.95 -20.56 4.41
CA GLU A 112 -1.20 -20.50 5.67
C GLU A 112 0.30 -20.80 5.52
N THR A 113 0.72 -21.30 4.37
CA THR A 113 2.11 -21.68 4.15
C THR A 113 2.82 -20.75 3.15
N VAL A 114 4.10 -20.55 3.36
CA VAL A 114 4.95 -19.72 2.49
C VAL A 114 4.99 -20.27 1.05
N PRO A 115 5.21 -21.58 0.81
CA PRO A 115 5.21 -22.10 -0.57
C PRO A 115 3.90 -21.84 -1.32
N GLU A 116 2.75 -22.06 -0.68
CA GLU A 116 1.45 -21.81 -1.31
C GLU A 116 1.24 -20.35 -1.67
N LEU A 117 1.64 -19.43 -0.78
CA LEU A 117 1.54 -18.00 -1.02
C LEU A 117 2.47 -17.54 -2.16
N PHE A 118 3.69 -18.03 -2.21
CA PHE A 118 4.61 -17.69 -3.30
C PHE A 118 4.18 -18.27 -4.64
N ASP A 119 3.60 -19.47 -4.65
CA ASP A 119 2.98 -20.03 -5.86
C ASP A 119 1.80 -19.19 -6.34
N LEU A 120 0.98 -18.71 -5.40
CA LEU A 120 -0.11 -17.78 -5.72
C LEU A 120 0.41 -16.48 -6.33
N PHE A 121 1.43 -15.87 -5.73
CA PHE A 121 2.04 -14.65 -6.30
C PHE A 121 2.65 -14.89 -7.67
N ALA A 122 3.29 -16.03 -7.90
CA ALA A 122 3.82 -16.39 -9.22
C ALA A 122 2.70 -16.48 -10.27
N ARG A 123 1.55 -17.08 -9.93
CA ARG A 123 0.38 -17.11 -10.82
C ARG A 123 -0.17 -15.71 -11.09
N LEU A 124 -0.27 -14.87 -10.05
CA LEU A 124 -0.72 -13.49 -10.21
C LEU A 124 0.20 -12.69 -11.14
N GLU A 125 1.51 -12.88 -11.03
CA GLU A 125 2.50 -12.25 -11.92
C GLU A 125 2.32 -12.71 -13.38
N GLN A 126 2.08 -13.99 -13.61
CA GLN A 126 1.84 -14.54 -14.95
C GLN A 126 0.53 -14.06 -15.56
N GLU A 127 -0.50 -13.93 -14.75
CA GLU A 127 -1.84 -13.55 -15.19
C GLU A 127 -2.10 -12.03 -15.11
N ASN A 128 -1.08 -11.22 -14.79
CA ASN A 128 -1.28 -9.80 -14.49
C ASN A 128 -1.98 -9.01 -15.60
N GLU A 129 -1.76 -9.37 -16.86
CA GLU A 129 -2.40 -8.71 -18.00
C GLU A 129 -3.90 -8.99 -18.11
N SER A 130 -4.37 -10.09 -17.49
CA SER A 130 -5.80 -10.42 -17.44
C SER A 130 -6.58 -9.58 -16.43
N PHE A 131 -5.89 -8.94 -15.49
CA PHE A 131 -6.51 -8.13 -14.45
C PHE A 131 -6.74 -6.70 -14.93
N ILE A 132 -8.01 -6.30 -14.95
CA ILE A 132 -8.40 -4.96 -15.39
C ILE A 132 -8.65 -4.10 -14.14
N PRO A 133 -7.85 -3.04 -13.93
CA PRO A 133 -8.15 -2.11 -12.84
C PRO A 133 -9.44 -1.34 -13.16
N ALA A 134 -10.25 -1.13 -12.13
CA ALA A 134 -11.40 -0.24 -12.25
C ALA A 134 -10.92 1.20 -12.50
N VAL A 135 -11.59 1.85 -13.41
CA VAL A 135 -11.28 3.24 -13.80
C VAL A 135 -11.64 4.20 -12.66
#